data_b30f8686de0962da1340c32ba7886052
#
_entry.id   b30f8686de0962da1340c32ba7886052
#
_cell.length_a   1.000
_cell.length_b   1.000
_cell.length_c   1.000
_cell.angle_alpha   90.00
_cell.angle_beta   90.00
_cell.angle_gamma   90.00
#
_symmetry.space_group_name_H-M   'P 1'
#
loop_
_entity.id
_entity.type
_entity.pdbx_description
1 polymer ?
#
loop_
_entity_poly.entity_id
_entity_poly.type
_entity_poly.pdbx_seq_one_letter_code
_entity_poly.pdbx_strand_id
1 'polypeptide(L)'
;MSVRIEHDTFGEIEVPGDKFWGAQTERSKRNFPVGKERMPIEVVYGFAQLKRGAALANNELGKLSDEKKDAIVYACDRILKGELDEHFPLVVWQTGSGTQSNMNVNEVVSYVANVYLKEHNSDETIHPNDDVNKSQSSNDTFPTAMHVALYHEVETKLEPALKNLRNTLKEKEDQYQSIIKIGRTHLQDATPIKLGQEISGWRYMLDKCEELLSESKKHILSLAIGGTAVGTGINAHPEFGAKVAKFISDNTGYAFVSSDNKFHALTAHDEVVQLHGILKALAGDLMKIANDVRWLASGPRAGLAEISIPENEPGSSIMPGKVNPTQCEMLTMVAVQVMGNDTAVGFASSQGNFELNVFKPVILHNTLQSIYLLADGMQTFNDNCAVGIEPIEENIDNYLNQSLMLVTALNPHIGYEKAAQIAKKAHKEGLTLKESAINSGYVTEEQFEEWIKPEDMVDPH
;
A
#
# COMPACT_ATOMS: atom_id res chain seq x y z
N MET A 1 4.25 -40.79 6.51
CA MET A 1 5.22 -39.72 6.70
C MET A 1 5.91 -40.00 8.04
N SER A 2 7.21 -39.75 8.16
CA SER A 2 7.90 -39.85 9.46
C SER A 2 7.38 -38.79 10.41
N VAL A 3 7.30 -39.10 11.68
CA VAL A 3 6.97 -38.19 12.75
C VAL A 3 8.12 -38.14 13.74
N ARG A 4 8.29 -37.02 14.41
CA ARG A 4 9.16 -36.90 15.59
C ARG A 4 8.35 -36.41 16.77
N ILE A 5 8.79 -36.74 17.96
CA ILE A 5 8.16 -36.30 19.21
C ILE A 5 8.86 -35.03 19.67
N GLU A 6 8.09 -33.98 19.86
CA GLU A 6 8.52 -32.72 20.46
C GLU A 6 7.79 -32.52 21.79
N HIS A 7 8.32 -31.66 22.63
CA HIS A 7 7.72 -31.39 23.92
C HIS A 7 7.72 -29.93 24.33
N ASP A 8 6.69 -29.51 25.03
CA ASP A 8 6.60 -28.24 25.75
C ASP A 8 6.05 -28.48 27.17
N THR A 9 5.72 -27.41 27.86
CA THR A 9 5.17 -27.47 29.23
C THR A 9 3.82 -28.21 29.34
N PHE A 10 3.15 -28.49 28.22
CA PHE A 10 1.89 -29.25 28.15
C PHE A 10 2.14 -30.74 27.83
N GLY A 11 3.38 -31.16 27.61
CA GLY A 11 3.77 -32.53 27.33
C GLY A 11 4.15 -32.78 25.87
N GLU A 12 4.17 -34.07 25.52
CA GLU A 12 4.59 -34.53 24.19
C GLU A 12 3.55 -34.26 23.12
N ILE A 13 4.04 -34.05 21.89
CA ILE A 13 3.22 -33.92 20.69
C ILE A 13 3.98 -34.42 19.46
N GLU A 14 3.26 -35.06 18.56
CA GLU A 14 3.80 -35.50 17.27
C GLU A 14 3.86 -34.35 16.29
N VAL A 15 5.03 -34.14 15.67
CA VAL A 15 5.31 -33.16 14.62
C VAL A 15 5.78 -33.90 13.36
N PRO A 16 5.40 -33.47 12.14
CA PRO A 16 5.93 -34.08 10.92
C PRO A 16 7.46 -34.04 10.88
N GLY A 17 8.08 -35.17 10.56
CA GLY A 17 9.54 -35.34 10.67
C GLY A 17 10.35 -34.50 9.68
N ASP A 18 9.73 -34.04 8.59
CA ASP A 18 10.31 -33.17 7.56
C ASP A 18 10.18 -31.65 7.86
N LYS A 19 9.46 -31.31 8.95
CA LYS A 19 9.24 -29.90 9.33
C LYS A 19 10.12 -29.48 10.49
N PHE A 20 10.53 -28.22 10.53
CA PHE A 20 11.49 -27.68 11.50
C PHE A 20 10.84 -26.99 12.70
N TRP A 21 9.52 -26.80 12.65
CA TRP A 21 8.78 -26.25 13.82
C TRP A 21 8.67 -27.30 14.94
N GLY A 22 8.42 -26.82 16.16
CA GLY A 22 8.33 -27.65 17.36
C GLY A 22 6.90 -27.79 17.89
N ALA A 23 6.82 -28.08 19.20
CA ALA A 23 5.56 -28.42 19.89
C ALA A 23 4.56 -27.27 19.91
N GLN A 24 4.99 -26.04 20.20
CA GLN A 24 4.07 -24.90 20.32
C GLN A 24 3.42 -24.55 18.98
N THR A 25 4.18 -24.58 17.89
CA THR A 25 3.64 -24.37 16.54
C THR A 25 2.65 -25.48 16.16
N GLU A 26 2.97 -26.73 16.43
CA GLU A 26 2.05 -27.84 16.11
C GLU A 26 0.74 -27.75 16.92
N ARG A 27 0.81 -27.34 18.21
CA ARG A 27 -0.41 -27.09 18.99
C ARG A 27 -1.24 -25.95 18.41
N SER A 28 -0.59 -24.86 17.99
CA SER A 28 -1.27 -23.72 17.37
C SER A 28 -2.02 -24.14 16.10
N LYS A 29 -1.39 -24.93 15.23
CA LYS A 29 -2.03 -25.49 14.02
C LYS A 29 -3.29 -26.30 14.35
N ARG A 30 -3.25 -27.11 15.42
CA ARG A 30 -4.38 -27.94 15.83
C ARG A 30 -5.48 -27.14 16.50
N ASN A 31 -5.10 -26.11 17.27
CA ASN A 31 -6.04 -25.29 18.04
C ASN A 31 -6.75 -24.20 17.23
N PHE A 32 -6.14 -23.74 16.13
CA PHE A 32 -6.65 -22.64 15.32
C PHE A 32 -6.90 -23.04 13.83
N PRO A 33 -7.79 -24.01 13.56
CA PRO A 33 -8.18 -24.34 12.18
C PRO A 33 -9.22 -23.30 11.67
N VAL A 34 -8.85 -22.03 11.63
CA VAL A 34 -9.75 -20.89 11.35
C VAL A 34 -9.28 -20.16 10.12
N GLY A 35 -10.19 -19.97 9.15
CA GLY A 35 -9.91 -19.25 7.91
C GLY A 35 -8.87 -19.96 7.01
N LYS A 36 -8.39 -19.23 6.02
CA LYS A 36 -7.37 -19.69 5.08
C LYS A 36 -6.15 -18.78 5.06
N GLU A 37 -6.29 -17.60 5.64
CA GLU A 37 -5.27 -16.55 5.65
C GLU A 37 -4.09 -16.99 6.50
N ARG A 38 -2.94 -17.17 5.86
CA ARG A 38 -1.68 -17.48 6.53
C ARG A 38 -1.04 -16.20 7.05
N MET A 39 -0.25 -16.35 8.14
CA MET A 39 0.62 -15.26 8.55
C MET A 39 1.51 -14.87 7.37
N PRO A 40 1.56 -13.57 7.01
CA PRO A 40 2.41 -13.10 5.93
C PRO A 40 3.88 -13.46 6.18
N ILE A 41 4.56 -13.96 5.14
CA ILE A 41 5.97 -14.38 5.26
C ILE A 41 6.88 -13.19 5.62
N GLU A 42 6.49 -12.00 5.27
CA GLU A 42 7.23 -10.76 5.52
C GLU A 42 7.42 -10.49 7.01
N VAL A 43 6.45 -10.85 7.86
CA VAL A 43 6.62 -10.74 9.31
C VAL A 43 7.61 -11.80 9.83
N VAL A 44 7.69 -12.96 9.20
CA VAL A 44 8.70 -13.97 9.51
C VAL A 44 10.10 -13.42 9.21
N TYR A 45 10.26 -12.73 8.08
CA TYR A 45 11.51 -12.01 7.77
C TYR A 45 11.79 -10.88 8.77
N GLY A 46 10.76 -10.14 9.19
CA GLY A 46 10.87 -9.16 10.28
C GLY A 46 11.34 -9.80 11.60
N PHE A 47 10.78 -10.95 11.96
CA PHE A 47 11.27 -11.74 13.10
C PHE A 47 12.71 -12.22 12.90
N ALA A 48 13.09 -12.68 11.72
CA ALA A 48 14.47 -13.12 11.47
C ALA A 48 15.48 -11.98 11.63
N GLN A 49 15.15 -10.77 11.15
CA GLN A 49 15.96 -9.56 11.42
C GLN A 49 16.08 -9.28 12.92
N LEU A 50 14.98 -9.36 13.65
CA LEU A 50 14.95 -9.14 15.09
C LEU A 50 15.76 -10.22 15.83
N LYS A 51 15.55 -11.52 15.56
CA LYS A 51 16.26 -12.61 16.25
C LYS A 51 17.77 -12.58 15.97
N ARG A 52 18.15 -12.24 14.74
CA ARG A 52 19.53 -11.97 14.36
C ARG A 52 20.13 -10.83 15.18
N GLY A 53 19.46 -9.70 15.25
CA GLY A 53 19.88 -8.53 16.03
C GLY A 53 19.92 -8.84 17.53
N ALA A 54 18.96 -9.60 18.05
CA ALA A 54 18.89 -10.02 19.46
C ALA A 54 20.07 -10.95 19.85
N ALA A 55 20.43 -11.90 18.97
CA ALA A 55 21.59 -12.77 19.20
C ALA A 55 22.90 -11.97 19.29
N LEU A 56 23.10 -11.02 18.36
CA LEU A 56 24.24 -10.11 18.36
C LEU A 56 24.29 -9.24 19.63
N ALA A 57 23.15 -8.64 19.99
CA ALA A 57 23.03 -7.80 21.17
C ALA A 57 23.28 -8.57 22.47
N ASN A 58 22.68 -9.76 22.63
CA ASN A 58 22.93 -10.62 23.80
C ASN A 58 24.38 -11.09 23.89
N ASN A 59 25.04 -11.33 22.76
CA ASN A 59 26.47 -11.70 22.75
C ASN A 59 27.32 -10.51 23.19
N GLU A 60 27.16 -9.30 22.64
CA GLU A 60 27.89 -8.11 23.09
C GLU A 60 27.68 -7.78 24.58
N LEU A 61 26.49 -8.11 25.10
CA LEU A 61 26.14 -7.93 26.51
C LEU A 61 26.59 -9.09 27.41
N GLY A 62 27.34 -10.05 26.86
CA GLY A 62 27.87 -11.20 27.61
C GLY A 62 26.82 -12.20 28.10
N LYS A 63 25.62 -12.23 27.42
CA LYS A 63 24.51 -13.12 27.79
C LYS A 63 24.36 -14.34 26.88
N LEU A 64 25.10 -14.39 25.77
CA LEU A 64 25.09 -15.48 24.79
C LEU A 64 26.52 -15.74 24.32
N SER A 65 26.95 -17.03 24.22
CA SER A 65 28.25 -17.40 23.72
C SER A 65 28.39 -17.10 22.22
N ASP A 66 29.67 -17.04 21.75
CA ASP A 66 29.94 -16.81 20.31
C ASP A 66 29.37 -17.94 19.44
N GLU A 67 29.51 -19.19 19.86
CA GLU A 67 29.00 -20.36 19.12
C GLU A 67 27.46 -20.30 18.97
N LYS A 68 26.76 -20.00 20.07
CA LYS A 68 25.28 -19.85 20.02
C LYS A 68 24.85 -18.68 19.16
N LYS A 69 25.51 -17.54 19.27
CA LYS A 69 25.25 -16.35 18.44
C LYS A 69 25.43 -16.70 16.96
N ASP A 70 26.53 -17.32 16.57
CA ASP A 70 26.82 -17.65 15.18
C ASP A 70 25.82 -18.63 14.60
N ALA A 71 25.41 -19.65 15.38
CA ALA A 71 24.38 -20.60 14.98
C ALA A 71 23.00 -19.96 14.78
N ILE A 72 22.59 -19.05 15.68
CA ILE A 72 21.31 -18.32 15.56
C ILE A 72 21.35 -17.38 14.35
N VAL A 73 22.45 -16.64 14.15
CA VAL A 73 22.63 -15.74 13.00
C VAL A 73 22.56 -16.54 11.69
N TYR A 74 23.26 -17.68 11.61
CA TYR A 74 23.17 -18.55 10.44
C TYR A 74 21.74 -18.99 10.11
N ALA A 75 20.98 -19.41 11.13
CA ALA A 75 19.59 -19.82 10.93
C ALA A 75 18.69 -18.65 10.45
N CYS A 76 18.86 -17.47 11.04
CA CYS A 76 18.14 -16.27 10.62
C CYS A 76 18.48 -15.86 9.18
N ASP A 77 19.75 -15.91 8.79
CA ASP A 77 20.20 -15.60 7.43
C ASP A 77 19.58 -16.55 6.39
N ARG A 78 19.34 -17.82 6.73
CA ARG A 78 18.63 -18.78 5.87
C ARG A 78 17.15 -18.43 5.71
N ILE A 79 16.49 -18.00 6.79
CA ILE A 79 15.10 -17.50 6.73
C ILE A 79 15.04 -16.29 5.80
N LEU A 80 15.93 -15.32 5.95
CA LEU A 80 15.97 -14.09 5.15
C LEU A 80 16.21 -14.35 3.65
N LYS A 81 16.79 -15.50 3.29
CA LYS A 81 16.95 -15.96 1.90
C LYS A 81 15.72 -16.67 1.33
N GLY A 82 14.66 -16.86 2.12
CA GLY A 82 13.46 -17.60 1.73
C GLY A 82 13.64 -19.13 1.66
N GLU A 83 14.75 -19.67 2.18
CA GLU A 83 15.03 -21.11 2.11
C GLU A 83 14.15 -21.95 3.04
N LEU A 84 13.45 -21.32 3.99
CA LEU A 84 12.72 -22.00 5.07
C LEU A 84 11.21 -21.65 5.11
N ASP A 85 10.67 -21.00 4.10
CA ASP A 85 9.29 -20.44 4.08
C ASP A 85 8.21 -21.50 4.37
N GLU A 86 8.43 -22.75 3.94
CA GLU A 86 7.49 -23.87 4.17
C GLU A 86 7.36 -24.32 5.63
N HIS A 87 8.23 -23.79 6.53
CA HIS A 87 8.21 -24.12 7.95
C HIS A 87 7.41 -23.14 8.81
N PHE A 88 6.67 -22.19 8.19
CA PHE A 88 5.84 -21.19 8.86
C PHE A 88 4.35 -21.34 8.48
N PRO A 89 3.66 -22.38 9.05
CA PRO A 89 2.32 -22.77 8.58
C PRO A 89 1.16 -22.03 9.26
N LEU A 90 1.41 -21.13 10.20
CA LEU A 90 0.38 -20.58 11.08
C LEU A 90 -0.59 -19.64 10.34
N VAL A 91 -1.81 -19.59 10.83
CA VAL A 91 -2.85 -18.70 10.33
C VAL A 91 -2.82 -17.34 11.04
N VAL A 92 -3.42 -16.32 10.43
CA VAL A 92 -3.64 -15.00 11.04
C VAL A 92 -4.51 -15.11 12.30
N TRP A 93 -5.50 -15.98 12.27
CA TRP A 93 -6.52 -16.19 13.33
C TRP A 93 -5.96 -17.05 14.45
N GLN A 94 -4.97 -16.53 15.17
CA GLN A 94 -4.28 -17.14 16.29
C GLN A 94 -4.38 -16.25 17.54
N THR A 95 -3.56 -16.45 18.56
CA THR A 95 -3.51 -15.53 19.71
C THR A 95 -3.16 -14.11 19.25
N GLY A 96 -3.91 -13.14 19.69
CA GLY A 96 -3.80 -11.75 19.26
C GLY A 96 -2.50 -11.03 19.65
N SER A 97 -1.74 -11.60 20.60
CA SER A 97 -0.39 -11.14 20.94
C SER A 97 0.66 -11.53 19.88
N GLY A 98 0.37 -12.56 19.06
CA GLY A 98 1.31 -13.14 18.10
C GLY A 98 2.32 -14.10 18.71
N THR A 99 2.05 -14.60 19.92
CA THR A 99 2.97 -15.52 20.64
C THR A 99 3.29 -16.76 19.80
N GLN A 100 2.30 -17.37 19.12
CA GLN A 100 2.56 -18.55 18.34
C GLN A 100 3.48 -18.25 17.14
N SER A 101 3.34 -17.12 16.48
CA SER A 101 4.26 -16.72 15.41
C SER A 101 5.68 -16.48 15.92
N ASN A 102 5.83 -15.81 17.06
CA ASN A 102 7.15 -15.66 17.70
C ASN A 102 7.77 -17.03 18.03
N MET A 103 6.98 -17.95 18.59
CA MET A 103 7.48 -19.29 18.93
C MET A 103 7.76 -20.13 17.68
N ASN A 104 6.97 -20.01 16.62
CA ASN A 104 7.27 -20.67 15.36
C ASN A 104 8.65 -20.29 14.82
N VAL A 105 8.98 -19.00 14.84
CA VAL A 105 10.32 -18.55 14.44
C VAL A 105 11.38 -19.06 15.40
N ASN A 106 11.16 -18.98 16.72
CA ASN A 106 12.11 -19.48 17.71
C ASN A 106 12.40 -20.97 17.54
N GLU A 107 11.37 -21.79 17.30
CA GLU A 107 11.48 -23.24 17.09
C GLU A 107 12.25 -23.59 15.81
N VAL A 108 11.94 -22.92 14.69
CA VAL A 108 12.65 -23.13 13.41
C VAL A 108 14.10 -22.68 13.51
N VAL A 109 14.37 -21.51 14.10
CA VAL A 109 15.74 -21.02 14.33
C VAL A 109 16.52 -21.98 15.22
N SER A 110 15.93 -22.46 16.33
CA SER A 110 16.54 -23.43 17.23
C SER A 110 16.88 -24.73 16.52
N TYR A 111 15.96 -25.27 15.71
CA TYR A 111 16.17 -26.49 14.94
C TYR A 111 17.37 -26.35 14.00
N VAL A 112 17.38 -25.31 13.17
CA VAL A 112 18.43 -25.07 12.17
C VAL A 112 19.79 -24.78 12.85
N ALA A 113 19.78 -23.99 13.93
CA ALA A 113 20.97 -23.67 14.71
C ALA A 113 21.57 -24.93 15.35
N ASN A 114 20.76 -25.85 15.88
CA ASN A 114 21.23 -27.11 16.42
C ASN A 114 21.85 -28.06 15.35
N VAL A 115 21.32 -28.05 14.14
CA VAL A 115 21.94 -28.76 13.00
C VAL A 115 23.29 -28.15 12.68
N TYR A 116 23.35 -26.82 12.58
CA TYR A 116 24.62 -26.10 12.35
C TYR A 116 25.70 -26.43 13.40
N LEU A 117 25.35 -26.40 14.70
CA LEU A 117 26.27 -26.71 15.78
C LEU A 117 26.83 -28.15 15.67
N LYS A 118 25.99 -29.13 15.38
CA LYS A 118 26.42 -30.54 15.17
C LYS A 118 27.37 -30.67 14.00
N GLU A 119 27.13 -30.01 12.90
CA GLU A 119 28.00 -30.02 11.70
C GLU A 119 29.37 -29.38 12.00
N HIS A 120 29.43 -28.47 12.99
CA HIS A 120 30.66 -27.82 13.43
C HIS A 120 31.29 -28.49 14.66
N ASN A 121 30.82 -29.69 15.04
CA ASN A 121 31.30 -30.48 16.18
C ASN A 121 31.25 -29.73 17.52
N SER A 122 30.26 -28.88 17.73
CA SER A 122 30.00 -28.20 18.98
C SER A 122 29.11 -29.04 19.91
N ASP A 123 29.42 -29.04 21.20
CA ASP A 123 28.60 -29.65 22.25
C ASP A 123 27.51 -28.73 22.77
N GLU A 124 27.47 -27.48 22.32
CA GLU A 124 26.42 -26.51 22.65
C GLU A 124 25.08 -26.89 22.05
N THR A 125 24.03 -26.45 22.70
CA THR A 125 22.64 -26.62 22.22
C THR A 125 21.88 -25.30 22.28
N ILE A 126 20.98 -25.10 21.35
CA ILE A 126 20.11 -23.92 21.28
C ILE A 126 18.71 -24.31 21.75
N HIS A 127 18.20 -23.61 22.76
CA HIS A 127 16.81 -23.72 23.20
C HIS A 127 15.98 -22.57 22.68
N PRO A 128 14.74 -22.80 22.16
CA PRO A 128 13.94 -21.75 21.54
C PRO A 128 13.58 -20.60 22.50
N ASN A 129 13.32 -20.89 23.77
CA ASN A 129 12.99 -19.88 24.79
C ASN A 129 14.24 -19.27 25.44
N ASP A 130 15.20 -20.12 25.87
CA ASP A 130 16.30 -19.65 26.71
C ASP A 130 17.43 -18.97 25.92
N ASP A 131 17.57 -19.31 24.64
CA ASP A 131 18.64 -18.78 23.77
C ASP A 131 18.07 -17.88 22.68
N VAL A 132 17.15 -18.38 21.82
CA VAL A 132 16.61 -17.60 20.69
C VAL A 132 15.74 -16.43 21.19
N ASN A 133 14.93 -16.66 22.22
CA ASN A 133 14.03 -15.64 22.82
C ASN A 133 14.66 -14.91 24.03
N LYS A 134 15.94 -15.07 24.27
CA LYS A 134 16.64 -14.45 25.42
C LYS A 134 16.45 -12.94 25.44
N SER A 135 16.10 -12.39 26.62
CA SER A 135 15.85 -10.95 26.86
C SER A 135 14.60 -10.40 26.13
N GLN A 136 13.68 -11.27 25.68
CA GLN A 136 12.55 -10.91 24.85
C GLN A 136 11.22 -11.47 25.41
N SER A 137 10.12 -10.92 24.94
CA SER A 137 8.77 -11.47 25.06
C SER A 137 8.10 -11.43 23.68
N SER A 138 7.10 -12.30 23.46
CA SER A 138 6.25 -12.15 22.25
C SER A 138 5.61 -10.77 22.18
N ASN A 139 5.41 -10.12 23.32
CA ASN A 139 4.72 -8.85 23.43
C ASN A 139 5.51 -7.69 22.82
N ASP A 140 6.85 -7.69 22.94
CA ASP A 140 7.71 -6.69 22.30
C ASP A 140 8.29 -7.16 20.96
N THR A 141 8.39 -8.49 20.72
CA THR A 141 8.95 -9.01 19.46
C THR A 141 7.97 -8.91 18.28
N PHE A 142 6.71 -9.23 18.48
CA PHE A 142 5.74 -9.19 17.37
C PHE A 142 5.57 -7.77 16.81
N PRO A 143 5.31 -6.72 17.63
CA PRO A 143 5.21 -5.36 17.08
C PRO A 143 6.53 -4.87 16.47
N THR A 144 7.67 -5.30 16.97
CA THR A 144 8.97 -5.00 16.33
C THR A 144 9.07 -5.65 14.95
N ALA A 145 8.77 -6.95 14.83
CA ALA A 145 8.79 -7.66 13.53
C ALA A 145 7.73 -7.07 12.56
N MET A 146 6.57 -6.68 13.07
CA MET A 146 5.52 -5.99 12.30
C MET A 146 6.03 -4.68 11.70
N HIS A 147 6.65 -3.82 12.50
CA HIS A 147 7.21 -2.54 12.03
C HIS A 147 8.31 -2.75 10.99
N VAL A 148 9.23 -3.70 11.21
CA VAL A 148 10.30 -4.03 10.26
C VAL A 148 9.72 -4.49 8.92
N ALA A 149 8.72 -5.39 8.95
CA ALA A 149 8.06 -5.88 7.75
C ALA A 149 7.32 -4.75 7.01
N LEU A 150 6.49 -3.98 7.71
CA LEU A 150 5.72 -2.89 7.10
C LEU A 150 6.62 -1.82 6.46
N TYR A 151 7.68 -1.43 7.16
CA TYR A 151 8.62 -0.45 6.61
C TYR A 151 9.30 -0.97 5.35
N HIS A 152 9.78 -2.20 5.37
CA HIS A 152 10.42 -2.83 4.22
C HIS A 152 9.52 -2.90 2.99
N GLU A 153 8.26 -3.32 3.17
CA GLU A 153 7.32 -3.45 2.05
C GLU A 153 6.87 -2.10 1.48
N VAL A 154 6.77 -1.07 2.32
CA VAL A 154 6.54 0.30 1.85
C VAL A 154 7.70 0.77 0.97
N GLU A 155 8.96 0.59 1.43
CA GLU A 155 10.16 1.04 0.72
C GLU A 155 10.39 0.28 -0.59
N THR A 156 10.17 -1.04 -0.59
CA THR A 156 10.58 -1.90 -1.70
C THR A 156 9.47 -2.22 -2.69
N LYS A 157 8.20 -2.05 -2.32
CA LYS A 157 7.04 -2.35 -3.15
C LYS A 157 6.17 -1.13 -3.44
N LEU A 158 5.67 -0.49 -2.38
CA LEU A 158 4.65 0.56 -2.54
C LEU A 158 5.23 1.83 -3.18
N GLU A 159 6.32 2.37 -2.62
CA GLU A 159 6.91 3.60 -3.13
C GLU A 159 7.40 3.50 -4.58
N PRO A 160 8.08 2.42 -5.00
CA PRO A 160 8.48 2.27 -6.39
C PRO A 160 7.28 2.25 -7.35
N ALA A 161 6.19 1.54 -7.00
CA ALA A 161 4.98 1.49 -7.82
C ALA A 161 4.28 2.86 -7.92
N LEU A 162 4.18 3.58 -6.79
CA LEU A 162 3.64 4.94 -6.73
C LEU A 162 4.43 5.90 -7.61
N LYS A 163 5.76 5.90 -7.49
CA LYS A 163 6.67 6.72 -8.29
C LYS A 163 6.58 6.40 -9.78
N ASN A 164 6.47 5.12 -10.13
CA ASN A 164 6.36 4.70 -11.51
C ASN A 164 5.09 5.25 -12.17
N LEU A 165 3.92 5.04 -11.56
CA LEU A 165 2.65 5.56 -12.08
C LEU A 165 2.65 7.10 -12.14
N ARG A 166 3.14 7.77 -11.08
CA ARG A 166 3.28 9.23 -11.04
C ARG A 166 4.13 9.75 -12.20
N ASN A 167 5.27 9.10 -12.50
CA ASN A 167 6.15 9.51 -13.59
C ASN A 167 5.48 9.33 -14.97
N THR A 168 4.78 8.23 -15.19
CA THR A 168 4.00 8.01 -16.43
C THR A 168 2.94 9.10 -16.61
N LEU A 169 2.20 9.45 -15.55
CA LEU A 169 1.23 10.54 -15.62
C LEU A 169 1.90 11.90 -15.88
N LYS A 170 3.11 12.11 -15.36
CA LYS A 170 3.88 13.33 -15.66
C LYS A 170 4.26 13.42 -17.13
N GLU A 171 4.70 12.32 -17.73
CA GLU A 171 5.00 12.27 -19.16
C GLU A 171 3.76 12.56 -20.02
N LYS A 172 2.60 11.97 -19.66
CA LYS A 172 1.32 12.24 -20.34
C LYS A 172 0.83 13.68 -20.14
N GLU A 173 0.98 14.24 -18.95
CA GLU A 173 0.72 15.66 -18.66
C GLU A 173 1.48 16.57 -19.62
N ASP A 174 2.80 16.34 -19.77
CA ASP A 174 3.67 17.17 -20.63
C ASP A 174 3.34 16.96 -22.11
N GLN A 175 3.05 15.74 -22.52
CA GLN A 175 2.74 15.38 -23.89
C GLN A 175 1.46 16.06 -24.41
N TYR A 176 0.44 16.23 -23.54
CA TYR A 176 -0.89 16.67 -23.94
C TYR A 176 -1.23 18.11 -23.52
N GLN A 177 -0.22 18.96 -23.28
CA GLN A 177 -0.41 20.37 -22.94
C GLN A 177 -1.02 21.22 -24.06
N SER A 178 -0.91 20.79 -25.31
CA SER A 178 -1.47 21.52 -26.46
C SER A 178 -2.91 21.14 -26.79
N ILE A 179 -3.45 20.06 -26.19
CA ILE A 179 -4.77 19.54 -26.53
C ILE A 179 -5.82 20.22 -25.63
N ILE A 180 -6.67 21.04 -26.23
CA ILE A 180 -7.74 21.75 -25.54
C ILE A 180 -9.03 20.93 -25.64
N LYS A 181 -9.69 20.74 -24.53
CA LYS A 181 -10.95 19.98 -24.40
C LYS A 181 -11.94 20.72 -23.52
N ILE A 182 -13.19 20.30 -23.51
CA ILE A 182 -14.13 20.79 -22.50
C ILE A 182 -13.78 20.21 -21.12
N GLY A 183 -13.82 21.07 -20.08
CA GLY A 183 -13.85 20.61 -18.70
C GLY A 183 -15.26 20.14 -18.33
N ARG A 184 -15.37 19.35 -17.25
CA ARG A 184 -16.66 18.92 -16.70
C ARG A 184 -16.67 19.09 -15.19
N THR A 185 -17.77 19.66 -14.71
CA THR A 185 -18.13 19.68 -13.28
C THR A 185 -19.53 19.12 -13.13
N HIS A 186 -19.79 18.32 -12.11
CA HIS A 186 -21.07 17.62 -11.95
C HIS A 186 -21.44 16.70 -13.14
N LEU A 187 -20.46 16.24 -13.91
CA LEU A 187 -20.62 15.58 -15.22
C LEU A 187 -21.33 16.44 -16.29
N GLN A 188 -21.40 17.75 -16.08
CA GLN A 188 -21.95 18.71 -17.03
C GLN A 188 -20.81 19.47 -17.70
N ASP A 189 -21.08 19.96 -18.91
CA ASP A 189 -20.13 20.77 -19.68
C ASP A 189 -19.72 22.02 -18.89
N ALA A 190 -18.43 22.28 -18.87
CA ALA A 190 -17.83 23.44 -18.23
C ALA A 190 -16.89 24.18 -19.22
N THR A 191 -16.15 25.15 -18.72
CA THR A 191 -15.18 25.90 -19.52
C THR A 191 -14.03 25.01 -20.00
N PRO A 192 -13.35 25.38 -21.10
CA PRO A 192 -12.23 24.62 -21.62
C PRO A 192 -11.09 24.43 -20.62
N ILE A 193 -10.39 23.31 -20.77
CA ILE A 193 -9.13 22.99 -20.10
C ILE A 193 -8.19 22.33 -21.11
N LYS A 194 -6.90 22.21 -20.77
CA LYS A 194 -5.97 21.33 -21.49
C LYS A 194 -6.09 19.89 -20.97
N LEU A 195 -5.98 18.89 -21.84
CA LEU A 195 -5.91 17.49 -21.40
C LEU A 195 -4.73 17.27 -20.44
N GLY A 196 -3.59 17.92 -20.72
CA GLY A 196 -2.46 17.90 -19.79
C GLY A 196 -2.78 18.48 -18.41
N GLN A 197 -3.64 19.50 -18.30
CA GLN A 197 -4.09 20.03 -17.01
C GLN A 197 -4.96 19.03 -16.25
N GLU A 198 -5.86 18.30 -16.92
CA GLU A 198 -6.66 17.24 -16.31
C GLU A 198 -5.76 16.13 -15.74
N ILE A 199 -4.78 15.67 -16.53
CA ILE A 199 -3.80 14.66 -16.09
C ILE A 199 -2.91 15.20 -14.97
N SER A 200 -2.56 16.48 -14.96
CA SER A 200 -1.79 17.11 -13.89
C SER A 200 -2.49 17.00 -12.54
N GLY A 201 -3.82 17.09 -12.54
CA GLY A 201 -4.61 16.86 -11.33
C GLY A 201 -4.44 15.44 -10.79
N TRP A 202 -4.46 14.42 -11.65
CA TRP A 202 -4.22 13.02 -11.26
C TRP A 202 -2.80 12.82 -10.73
N ARG A 203 -1.81 13.31 -11.45
CA ARG A 203 -0.41 13.22 -11.03
C ARG A 203 -0.17 13.90 -9.68
N TYR A 204 -0.74 15.08 -9.45
CA TYR A 204 -0.54 15.82 -8.21
C TYR A 204 -1.18 15.15 -6.97
N MET A 205 -2.27 14.37 -7.15
CA MET A 205 -2.79 13.49 -6.10
C MET A 205 -1.73 12.49 -5.64
N LEU A 206 -1.01 11.87 -6.58
CA LEU A 206 0.06 10.92 -6.28
C LEU A 206 1.27 11.60 -5.64
N ASP A 207 1.65 12.81 -6.06
CA ASP A 207 2.70 13.60 -5.41
C ASP A 207 2.37 13.85 -3.93
N LYS A 208 1.11 14.21 -3.64
CA LYS A 208 0.68 14.44 -2.25
C LYS A 208 0.67 13.16 -1.43
N CYS A 209 0.26 12.05 -1.99
CA CYS A 209 0.34 10.76 -1.31
C CYS A 209 1.79 10.34 -1.03
N GLU A 210 2.73 10.59 -1.96
CA GLU A 210 4.15 10.33 -1.76
C GLU A 210 4.73 11.16 -0.59
N GLU A 211 4.40 12.45 -0.53
CA GLU A 211 4.78 13.34 0.56
C GLU A 211 4.27 12.86 1.92
N LEU A 212 2.96 12.56 2.00
CA LEU A 212 2.32 12.09 3.22
C LEU A 212 2.85 10.71 3.66
N LEU A 213 3.10 9.80 2.71
CA LEU A 213 3.68 8.49 2.99
C LEU A 213 5.08 8.62 3.57
N SER A 214 5.91 9.50 3.00
CA SER A 214 7.27 9.78 3.47
C SER A 214 7.29 10.30 4.91
N GLU A 215 6.30 11.11 5.33
CA GLU A 215 6.18 11.55 6.71
C GLU A 215 5.68 10.42 7.63
N SER A 216 4.65 9.68 7.22
CA SER A 216 4.02 8.65 8.05
C SER A 216 4.97 7.49 8.36
N LYS A 217 5.73 7.02 7.38
CA LYS A 217 6.64 5.86 7.57
C LYS A 217 7.75 6.12 8.59
N LYS A 218 8.10 7.39 8.87
CA LYS A 218 9.10 7.73 9.89
C LYS A 218 8.71 7.23 11.29
N HIS A 219 7.42 7.19 11.59
CA HIS A 219 6.91 6.72 12.87
C HIS A 219 7.02 5.18 13.01
N ILE A 220 7.01 4.45 11.90
CA ILE A 220 7.21 2.99 11.88
C ILE A 220 8.66 2.59 12.26
N LEU A 221 9.63 3.49 12.17
CA LEU A 221 11.02 3.23 12.56
C LEU A 221 11.21 3.02 14.07
N SER A 222 10.22 3.34 14.89
CA SER A 222 10.26 3.18 16.35
C SER A 222 9.85 1.76 16.76
N LEU A 223 10.76 1.01 17.41
CA LEU A 223 10.59 -0.41 17.71
C LEU A 223 10.26 -0.66 19.18
N ALA A 224 9.35 -1.60 19.44
CA ALA A 224 8.93 -1.99 20.79
C ALA A 224 9.99 -2.82 21.55
N ILE A 225 10.98 -3.38 20.86
CA ILE A 225 11.97 -4.28 21.46
C ILE A 225 12.67 -3.66 22.66
N GLY A 226 12.83 -4.46 23.71
CA GLY A 226 13.34 -4.05 25.03
C GLY A 226 12.26 -3.80 26.07
N GLY A 227 10.96 -3.75 25.67
CA GLY A 227 9.84 -3.65 26.62
C GLY A 227 9.54 -4.94 27.37
N THR A 228 9.89 -6.05 26.79
CA THR A 228 9.60 -7.40 27.28
C THR A 228 8.09 -7.63 27.54
N ALA A 229 7.70 -8.14 28.69
CA ALA A 229 6.34 -8.61 28.94
C ALA A 229 5.27 -7.51 29.01
N VAL A 230 5.60 -6.38 29.66
CA VAL A 230 4.64 -5.29 29.97
C VAL A 230 5.19 -3.88 29.74
N GLY A 231 6.41 -3.76 29.22
CA GLY A 231 7.06 -2.46 28.97
C GLY A 231 8.18 -2.09 29.93
N THR A 232 8.36 -2.85 31.00
CA THR A 232 9.35 -2.56 32.06
C THR A 232 10.76 -3.03 31.73
N GLY A 233 10.92 -3.87 30.70
CA GLY A 233 12.22 -4.46 30.33
C GLY A 233 12.69 -5.54 31.30
N ILE A 234 11.79 -6.20 32.02
CA ILE A 234 12.16 -7.25 33.00
C ILE A 234 13.03 -8.33 32.32
N ASN A 235 14.11 -8.73 32.98
CA ASN A 235 15.08 -9.72 32.52
C ASN A 235 15.90 -9.34 31.27
N ALA A 236 15.78 -8.10 30.79
CA ALA A 236 16.62 -7.57 29.71
C ALA A 236 17.65 -6.56 30.26
N HIS A 237 18.82 -6.50 29.62
CA HIS A 237 19.78 -5.44 29.90
C HIS A 237 19.23 -4.07 29.42
N PRO A 238 19.46 -2.96 30.14
CA PRO A 238 18.94 -1.64 29.75
C PRO A 238 19.29 -1.20 28.30
N GLU A 239 20.43 -1.59 27.79
CA GLU A 239 20.88 -1.29 26.42
C GLU A 239 20.36 -2.27 25.37
N PHE A 240 19.68 -3.35 25.77
CA PHE A 240 19.30 -4.42 24.85
C PHE A 240 18.46 -3.93 23.68
N GLY A 241 17.39 -3.20 23.95
CA GLY A 241 16.49 -2.69 22.90
C GLY A 241 17.19 -1.78 21.90
N ALA A 242 18.05 -0.86 22.38
CA ALA A 242 18.80 0.05 21.52
C ALA A 242 19.83 -0.71 20.64
N LYS A 243 20.53 -1.71 21.21
CA LYS A 243 21.47 -2.54 20.46
C LYS A 243 20.78 -3.37 19.39
N VAL A 244 19.64 -3.98 19.71
CA VAL A 244 18.85 -4.74 18.71
C VAL A 244 18.41 -3.83 17.57
N ALA A 245 17.84 -2.66 17.86
CA ALA A 245 17.42 -1.69 16.84
C ALA A 245 18.61 -1.28 15.95
N LYS A 246 19.77 -1.05 16.54
CA LYS A 246 21.01 -0.76 15.79
C LYS A 246 21.41 -1.90 14.86
N PHE A 247 21.41 -3.15 15.33
CA PHE A 247 21.77 -4.30 14.49
C PHE A 247 20.77 -4.55 13.36
N ILE A 248 19.46 -4.30 13.60
CA ILE A 248 18.46 -4.33 12.54
C ILE A 248 18.77 -3.24 11.50
N SER A 249 19.08 -2.02 11.96
CA SER A 249 19.44 -0.89 11.09
C SER A 249 20.66 -1.17 10.25
N ASP A 250 21.73 -1.69 10.87
CA ASP A 250 22.99 -2.04 10.18
C ASP A 250 22.77 -3.11 9.10
N ASN A 251 21.85 -4.05 9.32
CA ASN A 251 21.56 -5.14 8.36
C ASN A 251 20.58 -4.74 7.25
N THR A 252 19.64 -3.85 7.53
CA THR A 252 18.59 -3.45 6.58
C THR A 252 18.89 -2.16 5.83
N GLY A 253 19.76 -1.32 6.36
CA GLY A 253 20.02 0.03 5.87
C GLY A 253 18.96 1.07 6.27
N TYR A 254 17.98 0.69 7.11
CA TYR A 254 16.93 1.61 7.60
C TYR A 254 17.29 2.13 9.00
N ALA A 255 16.81 3.32 9.35
CA ALA A 255 17.19 3.99 10.59
C ALA A 255 16.25 3.63 11.77
N PHE A 256 16.13 2.34 12.09
CA PHE A 256 15.32 1.90 13.23
C PHE A 256 15.89 2.36 14.57
N VAL A 257 15.01 2.73 15.48
CA VAL A 257 15.36 3.13 16.84
C VAL A 257 14.50 2.37 17.87
N SER A 258 14.99 2.24 19.08
CA SER A 258 14.17 1.69 20.17
C SER A 258 13.20 2.76 20.67
N SER A 259 11.90 2.46 20.77
CA SER A 259 10.88 3.40 21.24
C SER A 259 11.22 3.98 22.61
N ASP A 260 10.97 5.26 22.79
CA ASP A 260 11.15 5.95 24.07
C ASP A 260 10.16 5.49 25.14
N ASN A 261 8.97 5.04 24.74
CA ASN A 261 7.95 4.55 25.65
C ASN A 261 7.49 3.14 25.25
N LYS A 262 7.97 2.15 26.01
CA LYS A 262 7.65 0.74 25.75
C LYS A 262 6.21 0.37 26.12
N PHE A 263 5.60 1.09 27.05
CA PHE A 263 4.19 0.88 27.40
C PHE A 263 3.27 1.26 26.24
N HIS A 264 3.53 2.38 25.60
CA HIS A 264 2.86 2.77 24.35
C HIS A 264 3.09 1.74 23.24
N ALA A 265 4.35 1.38 22.98
CA ALA A 265 4.72 0.50 21.88
C ALA A 265 4.14 -0.92 21.94
N LEU A 266 3.72 -1.40 23.14
CA LEU A 266 3.08 -2.69 23.34
C LEU A 266 1.54 -2.62 23.20
N THR A 267 0.93 -1.46 23.44
CA THR A 267 -0.52 -1.32 23.59
C THR A 267 -1.20 -0.51 22.50
N ALA A 268 -0.51 0.47 21.95
CA ALA A 268 -0.99 1.29 20.86
C ALA A 268 -0.32 0.88 19.55
N HIS A 269 -1.03 1.06 18.44
CA HIS A 269 -0.51 0.87 17.08
C HIS A 269 -0.99 2.00 16.19
N ASP A 270 -1.06 3.20 16.75
CA ASP A 270 -1.48 4.44 16.12
C ASP A 270 -0.57 4.84 14.95
N GLU A 271 0.73 4.50 15.00
CA GLU A 271 1.63 4.68 13.87
C GLU A 271 1.20 3.84 12.65
N VAL A 272 0.73 2.61 12.88
CA VAL A 272 0.22 1.74 11.81
C VAL A 272 -1.14 2.24 11.32
N VAL A 273 -1.99 2.76 12.20
CA VAL A 273 -3.26 3.39 11.82
C VAL A 273 -3.02 4.63 10.95
N GLN A 274 -2.04 5.45 11.33
CA GLN A 274 -1.67 6.62 10.52
C GLN A 274 -1.16 6.21 9.15
N LEU A 275 -0.25 5.25 9.08
CA LEU A 275 0.24 4.69 7.81
C LEU A 275 -0.93 4.19 6.96
N HIS A 276 -1.84 3.40 7.55
CA HIS A 276 -2.99 2.87 6.82
C HIS A 276 -3.96 3.97 6.36
N GLY A 277 -4.09 5.03 7.14
CA GLY A 277 -4.85 6.24 6.75
C GLY A 277 -4.34 6.86 5.44
N ILE A 278 -3.01 6.86 5.24
CA ILE A 278 -2.42 7.32 3.97
C ILE A 278 -2.66 6.31 2.84
N LEU A 279 -2.60 5.00 3.13
CA LEU A 279 -2.97 3.98 2.14
C LEU A 279 -4.44 4.15 1.68
N LYS A 280 -5.34 4.50 2.59
CA LYS A 280 -6.74 4.81 2.26
C LYS A 280 -6.87 6.08 1.42
N ALA A 281 -6.10 7.14 1.71
CA ALA A 281 -6.09 8.35 0.90
C ALA A 281 -5.63 8.04 -0.53
N LEU A 282 -4.53 7.30 -0.68
CA LEU A 282 -4.05 6.84 -1.98
C LEU A 282 -5.09 5.99 -2.72
N ALA A 283 -5.78 5.09 -2.02
CA ALA A 283 -6.88 4.31 -2.59
C ALA A 283 -8.02 5.20 -3.11
N GLY A 284 -8.35 6.27 -2.39
CA GLY A 284 -9.35 7.27 -2.82
C GLY A 284 -8.94 8.00 -4.10
N ASP A 285 -7.69 8.41 -4.18
CA ASP A 285 -7.13 9.07 -5.36
C ASP A 285 -7.08 8.13 -6.57
N LEU A 286 -6.65 6.89 -6.39
CA LEU A 286 -6.64 5.88 -7.44
C LEU A 286 -8.07 5.52 -7.92
N MET A 287 -9.05 5.50 -7.02
CA MET A 287 -10.47 5.35 -7.38
C MET A 287 -10.92 6.48 -8.31
N LYS A 288 -10.57 7.72 -7.99
CA LYS A 288 -10.90 8.90 -8.81
C LYS A 288 -10.21 8.83 -10.17
N ILE A 289 -8.92 8.56 -10.22
CA ILE A 289 -8.13 8.44 -11.46
C ILE A 289 -8.72 7.36 -12.37
N ALA A 290 -8.95 6.15 -11.83
CA ALA A 290 -9.52 5.04 -12.59
C ALA A 290 -10.92 5.34 -13.13
N ASN A 291 -11.76 6.03 -12.36
CA ASN A 291 -13.09 6.42 -12.81
C ASN A 291 -13.03 7.48 -13.91
N ASP A 292 -12.17 8.50 -13.81
CA ASP A 292 -12.02 9.50 -14.87
C ASP A 292 -11.53 8.86 -16.16
N VAL A 293 -10.48 8.04 -16.09
CA VAL A 293 -9.96 7.30 -17.27
C VAL A 293 -11.06 6.45 -17.91
N ARG A 294 -11.83 5.72 -17.12
CA ARG A 294 -12.91 4.88 -17.57
C ARG A 294 -14.04 5.68 -18.24
N TRP A 295 -14.40 6.84 -17.69
CA TRP A 295 -15.37 7.74 -18.28
C TRP A 295 -14.88 8.33 -19.60
N LEU A 296 -13.67 8.85 -19.63
CA LEU A 296 -13.09 9.45 -20.84
C LEU A 296 -12.92 8.44 -21.98
N ALA A 297 -12.63 7.17 -21.65
CA ALA A 297 -12.49 6.08 -22.62
C ALA A 297 -13.81 5.37 -22.94
N SER A 298 -14.94 5.80 -22.39
CA SER A 298 -16.25 5.14 -22.61
C SER A 298 -16.71 5.22 -24.07
N GLY A 299 -17.34 4.17 -24.54
CA GLY A 299 -17.90 4.12 -25.90
C GLY A 299 -17.63 2.77 -26.58
N PRO A 300 -17.15 2.72 -27.84
CA PRO A 300 -16.48 3.81 -28.60
C PRO A 300 -17.40 4.81 -29.33
N ARG A 301 -18.69 4.50 -29.52
CA ARG A 301 -19.60 5.36 -30.29
C ARG A 301 -20.72 6.01 -29.50
N ALA A 302 -21.12 5.41 -28.37
CA ALA A 302 -22.20 5.87 -27.51
C ALA A 302 -21.70 6.30 -26.10
N GLY A 303 -20.46 6.64 -25.98
CA GLY A 303 -19.83 7.18 -24.78
C GLY A 303 -19.02 8.43 -25.11
N LEU A 304 -18.14 8.85 -24.21
CA LEU A 304 -17.33 10.06 -24.39
C LEU A 304 -16.24 9.87 -25.46
N ALA A 305 -15.51 8.76 -25.37
CA ALA A 305 -14.44 8.42 -26.30
C ALA A 305 -13.47 9.61 -26.57
N GLU A 306 -13.09 10.34 -25.53
CA GLU A 306 -12.09 11.42 -25.65
C GLU A 306 -10.66 10.90 -25.57
N ILE A 307 -10.48 9.74 -24.95
CA ILE A 307 -9.20 9.02 -24.91
C ILE A 307 -9.40 7.57 -25.32
N SER A 308 -8.34 6.95 -25.82
CA SER A 308 -8.22 5.50 -25.96
C SER A 308 -7.29 4.95 -24.90
N ILE A 309 -7.51 3.69 -24.52
CA ILE A 309 -6.67 2.91 -23.63
C ILE A 309 -6.35 1.55 -24.26
N PRO A 310 -5.28 0.86 -23.86
CA PRO A 310 -4.92 -0.45 -24.41
C PRO A 310 -6.04 -1.49 -24.31
N GLU A 311 -6.17 -2.29 -25.35
CA GLU A 311 -7.06 -3.44 -25.41
C GLU A 311 -6.32 -4.68 -24.91
N ASN A 312 -6.61 -5.14 -23.67
CA ASN A 312 -5.83 -6.21 -23.04
C ASN A 312 -6.45 -7.60 -23.23
N GLU A 313 -7.80 -7.68 -23.25
CA GLU A 313 -8.53 -8.95 -23.40
C GLU A 313 -9.92 -8.75 -24.01
N PRO A 314 -10.53 -9.81 -24.58
CA PRO A 314 -11.91 -9.77 -25.05
C PRO A 314 -12.88 -9.43 -23.91
N GLY A 315 -13.71 -8.41 -24.08
CA GLY A 315 -14.57 -7.87 -23.03
C GLY A 315 -15.96 -8.54 -22.90
N SER A 316 -16.29 -9.51 -23.76
CA SER A 316 -17.62 -10.15 -23.73
C SER A 316 -17.61 -11.53 -24.37
N SER A 317 -18.37 -12.46 -23.77
CA SER A 317 -18.57 -13.80 -24.31
C SER A 317 -19.61 -13.85 -25.44
N ILE A 318 -20.44 -12.80 -25.59
CA ILE A 318 -21.58 -12.76 -26.56
C ILE A 318 -21.58 -11.54 -27.47
N MET A 319 -20.74 -10.53 -27.22
CA MET A 319 -20.60 -9.32 -28.03
C MET A 319 -19.19 -9.26 -28.64
N PRO A 320 -18.99 -9.76 -29.88
CA PRO A 320 -17.69 -9.78 -30.51
C PRO A 320 -17.13 -8.35 -30.70
N GLY A 321 -15.85 -8.17 -30.36
CA GLY A 321 -15.18 -6.88 -30.50
C GLY A 321 -15.44 -5.88 -29.35
N LYS A 322 -16.21 -6.26 -28.33
CA LYS A 322 -16.36 -5.42 -27.12
C LYS A 322 -15.10 -5.51 -26.26
N VAL A 323 -14.54 -4.36 -25.90
CA VAL A 323 -13.41 -4.23 -24.97
C VAL A 323 -13.88 -3.45 -23.74
N ASN A 324 -13.47 -3.90 -22.56
CA ASN A 324 -13.83 -3.26 -21.29
C ASN A 324 -12.60 -2.57 -20.67
N PRO A 325 -12.78 -1.53 -19.83
CA PRO A 325 -11.71 -0.86 -19.12
C PRO A 325 -11.29 -1.65 -17.86
N THR A 326 -10.85 -2.90 -18.04
CA THR A 326 -10.66 -3.89 -16.98
C THR A 326 -9.60 -3.48 -15.96
N GLN A 327 -8.57 -2.75 -16.39
CA GLN A 327 -7.56 -2.20 -15.49
C GLN A 327 -8.15 -1.16 -14.53
N CYS A 328 -9.05 -0.32 -15.02
CA CYS A 328 -9.77 0.63 -14.18
C CYS A 328 -10.69 -0.09 -13.18
N GLU A 329 -11.38 -1.15 -13.63
CA GLU A 329 -12.26 -1.94 -12.78
C GLU A 329 -11.47 -2.63 -11.66
N MET A 330 -10.35 -3.26 -11.99
CA MET A 330 -9.44 -3.88 -11.02
C MET A 330 -8.99 -2.85 -9.98
N LEU A 331 -8.53 -1.67 -10.42
CA LEU A 331 -7.99 -0.65 -9.51
C LEU A 331 -9.07 -0.09 -8.57
N THR A 332 -10.31 0.05 -9.05
CA THR A 332 -11.44 0.47 -8.19
C THR A 332 -11.81 -0.60 -7.15
N MET A 333 -11.73 -1.89 -7.49
CA MET A 333 -11.93 -2.99 -6.51
C MET A 333 -10.81 -3.02 -5.46
N VAL A 334 -9.57 -2.81 -5.86
CA VAL A 334 -8.43 -2.64 -4.93
C VAL A 334 -8.71 -1.52 -3.93
N ALA A 335 -9.14 -0.36 -4.41
CA ALA A 335 -9.46 0.77 -3.55
C ALA A 335 -10.55 0.46 -2.52
N VAL A 336 -11.62 -0.24 -2.92
CA VAL A 336 -12.69 -0.68 -2.01
C VAL A 336 -12.15 -1.60 -0.93
N GLN A 337 -11.30 -2.58 -1.28
CA GLN A 337 -10.72 -3.51 -0.31
C GLN A 337 -9.84 -2.78 0.71
N VAL A 338 -9.00 -1.85 0.26
CA VAL A 338 -8.14 -1.03 1.14
C VAL A 338 -8.97 -0.20 2.12
N MET A 339 -10.09 0.39 1.69
CA MET A 339 -11.01 1.12 2.58
C MET A 339 -11.63 0.20 3.64
N GLY A 340 -11.96 -1.05 3.28
CA GLY A 340 -12.41 -2.06 4.23
C GLY A 340 -11.33 -2.44 5.25
N ASN A 341 -10.10 -2.63 4.80
CA ASN A 341 -8.95 -2.93 5.64
C ASN A 341 -8.66 -1.78 6.63
N ASP A 342 -8.81 -0.52 6.21
CA ASP A 342 -8.64 0.66 7.08
C ASP A 342 -9.57 0.60 8.29
N THR A 343 -10.80 0.22 8.07
CA THR A 343 -11.78 0.03 9.15
C THR A 343 -11.33 -1.07 10.12
N ALA A 344 -10.87 -2.21 9.60
CA ALA A 344 -10.39 -3.32 10.43
C ALA A 344 -9.15 -2.91 11.26
N VAL A 345 -8.19 -2.21 10.65
CA VAL A 345 -6.98 -1.72 11.33
C VAL A 345 -7.32 -0.72 12.44
N GLY A 346 -8.19 0.26 12.15
CA GLY A 346 -8.61 1.26 13.14
C GLY A 346 -9.31 0.64 14.35
N PHE A 347 -10.27 -0.26 14.12
CA PHE A 347 -10.96 -0.97 15.22
C PHE A 347 -9.99 -1.84 16.01
N ALA A 348 -9.14 -2.62 15.36
CA ALA A 348 -8.19 -3.51 16.02
C ALA A 348 -7.19 -2.72 16.88
N SER A 349 -6.69 -1.60 16.40
CA SER A 349 -5.79 -0.73 17.15
C SER A 349 -6.45 -0.15 18.42
N SER A 350 -7.75 0.17 18.36
CA SER A 350 -8.50 0.72 19.51
C SER A 350 -8.72 -0.26 20.66
N GLN A 351 -8.37 -1.54 20.48
CA GLN A 351 -8.66 -2.62 21.42
C GLN A 351 -7.51 -2.97 22.39
N GLY A 352 -6.53 -2.09 22.55
CA GLY A 352 -5.51 -2.23 23.59
C GLY A 352 -6.12 -2.16 24.98
N ASN A 353 -5.82 -3.17 25.83
CA ASN A 353 -6.28 -3.21 27.21
C ASN A 353 -5.07 -3.27 28.13
N PHE A 354 -4.95 -2.30 29.04
CA PHE A 354 -3.79 -2.15 29.93
C PHE A 354 -2.48 -2.17 29.12
N GLU A 355 -1.58 -3.10 29.37
CA GLU A 355 -0.22 -3.11 28.83
C GLU A 355 -0.07 -3.91 27.52
N LEU A 356 -1.19 -4.35 26.86
CA LEU A 356 -1.08 -5.11 25.63
C LEU A 356 -2.30 -4.95 24.71
N ASN A 357 -2.02 -4.75 23.42
CA ASN A 357 -2.99 -4.97 22.34
C ASN A 357 -2.88 -6.42 21.85
N VAL A 358 -4.00 -7.13 21.77
CA VAL A 358 -4.08 -8.53 21.33
C VAL A 358 -4.81 -8.71 20.00
N PHE A 359 -4.68 -7.73 19.09
CA PHE A 359 -5.21 -7.74 17.72
C PHE A 359 -4.10 -7.57 16.65
N LYS A 360 -2.85 -7.74 17.05
CA LYS A 360 -1.69 -7.47 16.19
C LYS A 360 -1.65 -8.29 14.89
N PRO A 361 -1.98 -9.60 14.87
CA PRO A 361 -2.00 -10.36 13.63
C PRO A 361 -2.98 -9.79 12.58
N VAL A 362 -4.15 -9.32 12.98
CA VAL A 362 -5.12 -8.74 12.05
C VAL A 362 -4.72 -7.34 11.59
N ILE A 363 -4.09 -6.55 12.46
CA ILE A 363 -3.51 -5.24 12.10
C ILE A 363 -2.46 -5.43 11.00
N LEU A 364 -1.49 -6.32 11.23
CA LEU A 364 -0.44 -6.64 10.27
C LEU A 364 -0.98 -7.13 8.94
N HIS A 365 -1.86 -8.15 8.98
CA HIS A 365 -2.40 -8.79 7.78
C HIS A 365 -3.12 -7.79 6.88
N ASN A 366 -4.02 -6.98 7.45
CA ASN A 366 -4.78 -6.00 6.66
C ASN A 366 -3.88 -4.89 6.11
N THR A 367 -2.86 -4.47 6.87
CA THR A 367 -1.94 -3.42 6.40
C THR A 367 -1.04 -3.93 5.27
N LEU A 368 -0.45 -5.11 5.39
CA LEU A 368 0.34 -5.72 4.32
C LEU A 368 -0.50 -6.01 3.07
N GLN A 369 -1.72 -6.54 3.25
CA GLN A 369 -2.62 -6.75 2.11
C GLN A 369 -2.89 -5.44 1.36
N SER A 370 -3.11 -4.35 2.08
CA SER A 370 -3.33 -3.02 1.47
C SER A 370 -2.10 -2.54 0.71
N ILE A 371 -0.90 -2.73 1.27
CA ILE A 371 0.37 -2.38 0.61
C ILE A 371 0.52 -3.15 -0.71
N TYR A 372 0.31 -4.47 -0.72
CA TYR A 372 0.44 -5.28 -1.94
C TYR A 372 -0.61 -4.93 -2.97
N LEU A 373 -1.87 -4.84 -2.57
CA LEU A 373 -2.95 -4.52 -3.50
C LEU A 373 -2.74 -3.16 -4.18
N LEU A 374 -2.28 -2.16 -3.42
CA LEU A 374 -1.97 -0.85 -3.99
C LEU A 374 -0.75 -0.88 -4.89
N ALA A 375 0.33 -1.55 -4.47
CA ALA A 375 1.56 -1.65 -5.27
C ALA A 375 1.31 -2.39 -6.58
N ASP A 376 0.75 -3.58 -6.52
CA ASP A 376 0.45 -4.42 -7.69
C ASP A 376 -0.60 -3.76 -8.59
N GLY A 377 -1.63 -3.16 -7.98
CA GLY A 377 -2.69 -2.44 -8.69
C GLY A 377 -2.15 -1.23 -9.46
N MET A 378 -1.30 -0.41 -8.84
CA MET A 378 -0.65 0.73 -9.51
C MET A 378 0.29 0.27 -10.61
N GLN A 379 1.12 -0.75 -10.37
CA GLN A 379 2.05 -1.26 -11.37
C GLN A 379 1.29 -1.83 -12.58
N THR A 380 0.28 -2.66 -12.33
CA THR A 380 -0.54 -3.27 -13.39
C THR A 380 -1.32 -2.23 -14.18
N PHE A 381 -1.92 -1.25 -13.49
CA PHE A 381 -2.62 -0.13 -14.15
C PHE A 381 -1.66 0.74 -14.96
N ASN A 382 -0.46 0.99 -14.44
CA ASN A 382 0.58 1.70 -15.17
C ASN A 382 0.91 1.01 -16.50
N ASP A 383 1.29 -0.26 -16.44
CA ASP A 383 1.85 -1.00 -17.56
C ASP A 383 0.81 -1.35 -18.62
N ASN A 384 -0.44 -1.59 -18.21
CA ASN A 384 -1.50 -2.08 -19.08
C ASN A 384 -2.60 -1.02 -19.38
N CYS A 385 -2.49 0.18 -18.82
CA CYS A 385 -3.46 1.26 -19.08
C CYS A 385 -2.78 2.62 -19.25
N ALA A 386 -2.12 3.15 -18.20
CA ALA A 386 -1.66 4.54 -18.17
C ALA A 386 -0.65 4.88 -19.27
N VAL A 387 0.32 4.00 -19.53
CA VAL A 387 1.33 4.20 -20.60
C VAL A 387 0.70 4.32 -21.99
N GLY A 388 -0.44 3.68 -22.21
CA GLY A 388 -1.15 3.65 -23.49
C GLY A 388 -2.35 4.59 -23.58
N ILE A 389 -2.52 5.53 -22.65
CA ILE A 389 -3.54 6.58 -22.77
C ILE A 389 -3.17 7.51 -23.95
N GLU A 390 -4.07 7.63 -24.92
CA GLU A 390 -3.93 8.54 -26.07
C GLU A 390 -5.21 9.32 -26.30
N PRO A 391 -5.13 10.60 -26.74
CA PRO A 391 -6.28 11.40 -27.05
C PRO A 391 -6.94 10.94 -28.36
N ILE A 392 -8.27 11.04 -28.43
CA ILE A 392 -9.05 10.95 -29.66
C ILE A 392 -9.43 12.37 -30.05
N GLU A 393 -8.51 13.06 -30.71
CA GLU A 393 -8.60 14.50 -30.98
C GLU A 393 -9.87 14.88 -31.74
N GLU A 394 -10.33 14.07 -32.70
CA GLU A 394 -11.58 14.31 -33.44
C GLU A 394 -12.79 14.45 -32.50
N ASN A 395 -12.90 13.58 -31.49
CA ASN A 395 -14.02 13.66 -30.54
C ASN A 395 -13.84 14.84 -29.57
N ILE A 396 -12.63 15.09 -29.13
CA ILE A 396 -12.31 16.25 -28.27
C ILE A 396 -12.68 17.55 -28.98
N ASP A 397 -12.27 17.73 -30.23
CA ASP A 397 -12.57 18.90 -31.04
C ASP A 397 -14.09 19.04 -31.28
N ASN A 398 -14.77 17.94 -31.59
CA ASN A 398 -16.22 17.96 -31.79
C ASN A 398 -16.97 18.42 -30.54
N TYR A 399 -16.61 17.92 -29.36
CA TYR A 399 -17.24 18.36 -28.11
C TYR A 399 -16.90 19.81 -27.77
N LEU A 400 -15.66 20.22 -27.97
CA LEU A 400 -15.22 21.60 -27.75
C LEU A 400 -16.01 22.58 -28.61
N ASN A 401 -16.11 22.30 -29.92
CA ASN A 401 -16.79 23.15 -30.88
C ASN A 401 -18.32 23.22 -30.68
N GLN A 402 -18.90 22.18 -30.07
CA GLN A 402 -20.35 22.16 -29.74
C GLN A 402 -20.66 22.76 -28.38
N SER A 403 -19.67 23.06 -27.57
CA SER A 403 -19.87 23.50 -26.19
C SER A 403 -20.49 24.90 -26.13
N LEU A 404 -21.66 24.99 -25.46
CA LEU A 404 -22.29 26.27 -25.16
C LEU A 404 -21.56 27.07 -24.08
N MET A 405 -20.67 26.45 -23.33
CA MET A 405 -19.94 27.09 -22.22
C MET A 405 -18.80 27.99 -22.70
N LEU A 406 -18.44 27.91 -23.98
CA LEU A 406 -17.55 28.91 -24.62
C LEU A 406 -18.13 30.32 -24.56
N VAL A 407 -19.44 30.47 -24.36
CA VAL A 407 -20.12 31.75 -24.15
C VAL A 407 -19.53 32.56 -22.99
N THR A 408 -18.85 31.90 -22.05
CA THR A 408 -18.18 32.54 -20.90
C THR A 408 -17.15 33.59 -21.35
N ALA A 409 -16.49 33.38 -22.50
CA ALA A 409 -15.57 34.35 -23.09
C ALA A 409 -16.25 35.66 -23.51
N LEU A 410 -17.55 35.67 -23.73
CA LEU A 410 -18.34 36.90 -24.07
C LEU A 410 -18.66 37.73 -22.85
N ASN A 411 -18.58 37.20 -21.61
CA ASN A 411 -18.98 37.93 -20.39
C ASN A 411 -18.29 39.29 -20.23
N PRO A 412 -16.95 39.42 -20.47
CA PRO A 412 -16.26 40.71 -20.36
C PRO A 412 -16.74 41.74 -21.38
N HIS A 413 -17.27 41.30 -22.52
CA HIS A 413 -17.65 42.17 -23.65
C HIS A 413 -19.12 42.60 -23.65
N ILE A 414 -20.05 41.69 -23.36
CA ILE A 414 -21.48 41.91 -23.46
C ILE A 414 -22.25 41.77 -22.13
N GLY A 415 -21.56 41.29 -21.08
CA GLY A 415 -22.15 41.05 -19.77
C GLY A 415 -22.80 39.67 -19.64
N TYR A 416 -22.89 39.16 -18.41
CA TYR A 416 -23.38 37.82 -18.07
C TYR A 416 -24.81 37.54 -18.57
N GLU A 417 -25.73 38.50 -18.42
CA GLU A 417 -27.15 38.29 -18.80
C GLU A 417 -27.34 38.05 -20.31
N LYS A 418 -26.63 38.83 -21.14
CA LYS A 418 -26.70 38.65 -22.60
C LYS A 418 -26.02 37.36 -23.04
N ALA A 419 -24.90 37.02 -22.46
CA ALA A 419 -24.20 35.75 -22.69
C ALA A 419 -25.13 34.58 -22.32
N ALA A 420 -25.81 34.63 -21.18
CA ALA A 420 -26.77 33.61 -20.76
C ALA A 420 -27.97 33.49 -21.72
N GLN A 421 -28.46 34.61 -22.28
CA GLN A 421 -29.53 34.58 -23.30
C GLN A 421 -29.08 33.86 -24.57
N ILE A 422 -27.85 34.11 -25.03
CA ILE A 422 -27.26 33.46 -26.20
C ILE A 422 -27.16 31.95 -25.99
N ALA A 423 -26.61 31.49 -24.86
CA ALA A 423 -26.48 30.07 -24.58
C ALA A 423 -27.81 29.35 -24.43
N LYS A 424 -28.79 29.97 -23.71
CA LYS A 424 -30.14 29.41 -23.55
C LYS A 424 -30.89 29.30 -24.88
N LYS A 425 -30.74 30.30 -25.76
CA LYS A 425 -31.33 30.28 -27.08
C LYS A 425 -30.73 29.20 -27.94
N ALA A 426 -29.39 29.10 -27.97
CA ALA A 426 -28.68 28.05 -28.70
C ALA A 426 -29.16 26.66 -28.28
N HIS A 427 -29.24 26.38 -26.98
CA HIS A 427 -29.72 25.11 -26.47
C HIS A 427 -31.17 24.81 -26.86
N LYS A 428 -32.06 25.79 -26.67
CA LYS A 428 -33.52 25.63 -26.93
C LYS A 428 -33.83 25.40 -28.40
N GLU A 429 -33.10 26.07 -29.30
CA GLU A 429 -33.37 26.07 -30.75
C GLU A 429 -32.47 25.11 -31.52
N GLY A 430 -31.54 24.39 -30.83
CA GLY A 430 -30.61 23.47 -31.48
C GLY A 430 -29.57 24.17 -32.38
N LEU A 431 -29.22 25.43 -32.06
CA LEU A 431 -28.28 26.24 -32.80
C LEU A 431 -26.84 26.04 -32.21
N THR A 432 -25.86 26.32 -33.05
CA THR A 432 -24.50 26.53 -32.55
C THR A 432 -24.44 27.82 -31.72
N LEU A 433 -23.42 27.91 -30.86
CA LEU A 433 -23.22 29.13 -30.07
C LEU A 433 -22.99 30.36 -30.99
N LYS A 434 -22.22 30.17 -32.08
CA LYS A 434 -21.95 31.20 -33.09
C LYS A 434 -23.24 31.72 -33.75
N GLU A 435 -24.06 30.80 -34.24
CA GLU A 435 -25.36 31.17 -34.85
C GLU A 435 -26.26 31.93 -33.86
N SER A 436 -26.35 31.44 -32.63
CA SER A 436 -27.17 32.10 -31.60
C SER A 436 -26.64 33.50 -31.23
N ALA A 437 -25.32 33.65 -31.14
CA ALA A 437 -24.67 34.92 -30.83
C ALA A 437 -24.92 35.98 -31.91
N ILE A 438 -24.71 35.63 -33.17
CA ILE A 438 -24.96 36.51 -34.33
C ILE A 438 -26.45 36.84 -34.44
N ASN A 439 -27.35 35.84 -34.35
CA ASN A 439 -28.80 36.03 -34.41
C ASN A 439 -29.36 36.86 -33.25
N SER A 440 -28.64 36.99 -32.16
CA SER A 440 -29.02 37.85 -31.03
C SER A 440 -28.87 39.34 -31.32
N GLY A 441 -28.01 39.68 -32.28
CA GLY A 441 -27.60 41.06 -32.57
C GLY A 441 -26.65 41.69 -31.52
N TYR A 442 -26.16 40.90 -30.55
CA TYR A 442 -25.24 41.41 -29.54
C TYR A 442 -23.77 41.30 -29.95
N VAL A 443 -23.46 40.45 -30.93
CA VAL A 443 -22.10 40.12 -31.38
C VAL A 443 -22.09 39.96 -32.89
N THR A 444 -21.11 40.56 -33.60
CA THR A 444 -20.90 40.30 -35.04
C THR A 444 -20.06 38.99 -35.21
N GLU A 445 -19.98 38.50 -36.44
CA GLU A 445 -19.19 37.31 -36.73
C GLU A 445 -17.72 37.56 -36.42
N GLU A 446 -17.16 38.71 -36.81
CA GLU A 446 -15.78 39.06 -36.53
C GLU A 446 -15.52 39.19 -35.05
N GLN A 447 -16.42 39.79 -34.28
CA GLN A 447 -16.31 39.86 -32.83
C GLN A 447 -16.38 38.50 -32.16
N PHE A 448 -17.23 37.60 -32.67
CA PHE A 448 -17.31 36.24 -32.13
C PHE A 448 -16.01 35.51 -32.33
N GLU A 449 -15.40 35.57 -33.48
CA GLU A 449 -14.12 34.90 -33.80
C GLU A 449 -12.92 35.54 -33.09
N GLU A 450 -12.99 36.84 -32.82
CA GLU A 450 -11.97 37.56 -32.05
C GLU A 450 -12.02 37.23 -30.54
N TRP A 451 -13.24 37.12 -29.99
CA TRP A 451 -13.44 37.00 -28.53
C TRP A 451 -13.53 35.56 -28.04
N ILE A 452 -13.97 34.62 -28.86
CA ILE A 452 -14.08 33.22 -28.50
C ILE A 452 -12.89 32.46 -29.04
N LYS A 453 -11.88 32.35 -28.20
CA LYS A 453 -10.68 31.53 -28.46
C LYS A 453 -10.49 30.59 -27.28
N PRO A 454 -10.76 29.30 -27.46
CA PRO A 454 -10.59 28.34 -26.36
C PRO A 454 -9.19 28.35 -25.72
N GLU A 455 -8.16 28.64 -26.53
CA GLU A 455 -6.77 28.76 -26.10
C GLU A 455 -6.55 29.90 -25.07
N ASP A 456 -7.32 30.98 -25.14
CA ASP A 456 -7.25 32.10 -24.22
C ASP A 456 -8.06 31.84 -22.92
N MET A 457 -8.79 30.71 -22.83
CA MET A 457 -9.66 30.37 -21.69
C MET A 457 -9.03 29.39 -20.71
N VAL A 458 -7.86 28.83 -21.00
CA VAL A 458 -7.26 27.70 -20.28
C VAL A 458 -6.17 28.06 -19.27
N ASP A 459 -5.72 29.32 -19.28
CA ASP A 459 -4.72 29.84 -18.35
C ASP A 459 -5.20 31.17 -17.73
N PRO A 460 -4.77 31.52 -16.51
CA PRO A 460 -5.06 32.83 -15.91
C PRO A 460 -4.40 33.97 -16.72
N HIS A 461 -5.10 35.08 -16.90
CA HIS A 461 -4.62 36.28 -17.57
C HIS A 461 -4.36 37.42 -16.59
#